data_23b58d16e1c6893dabad5038da1273ab
#
_entry.id   23b58d16e1c6893dabad5038da1273ab
#
_cell.length_a   1.000
_cell.length_b   1.000
_cell.length_c   1.000
_cell.angle_alpha   90.00
_cell.angle_beta   90.00
_cell.angle_gamma   90.00
#
_symmetry.space_group_name_H-M   'P 1'
#
loop_
_entity.id
_entity.type
_entity.pdbx_description
1 polymer ?
#
loop_
_entity_poly.entity_id
_entity_poly.type
_entity_poly.pdbx_seq_one_letter_code
_entity_poly.pdbx_strand_id
1 'polypeptide(L)'
;MKVLIISHNALGDGTNMGQTLQVWFQDFSPEELAQFYIRGIAPGDGTVCRKHYRFTDVDALRSLVGRRRKQVENRTAAKAAYRYGRKRTALSYLLRDALWKNCRWNGSEFWGWAEAFAPDVVFLASGDHGFLYDVAAEIAARLDKPLVAACVDDFYLYDRWDGEWLGTFARRRFWRSVQGTMDRVKAIFTICPAMAGEYEALFGKKCRVLYTPADPRPEAPEDCTGDIVYLGNVSLKRNEQLAQIGRALQKLDIPGGPKVLHVYSGEQDPQMLQGLTPENGICFHGAVDREQARALLRGALAAVHVESFDAKLRSRLRFSISTKIPQILAEGPGLIAYGPEGIASMDYLKENGGAFTITDPAELEDKLGQILSDTALRREIRGRGRLVAEQNHRPGALRRYLEELL
;
A
#
# COMPACT_ATOMS: atom_id res chain seq x y z
N MET A 1 -10.29 16.10 17.21
CA MET A 1 -9.64 14.86 17.67
C MET A 1 -8.19 14.86 17.25
N LYS A 2 -7.26 14.73 18.20
CA LYS A 2 -5.81 14.74 17.92
C LYS A 2 -5.25 13.32 17.82
N VAL A 3 -4.53 13.02 16.74
CA VAL A 3 -3.98 11.69 16.45
C VAL A 3 -2.45 11.74 16.45
N LEU A 4 -1.81 10.94 17.30
CA LEU A 4 -0.38 10.70 17.25
C LEU A 4 -0.08 9.45 16.41
N ILE A 5 0.49 9.67 15.24
CA ILE A 5 0.77 8.61 14.26
C ILE A 5 2.18 8.06 14.51
N ILE A 6 2.28 6.74 14.66
CA ILE A 6 3.55 6.02 14.77
C ILE A 6 3.74 5.18 13.52
N SER A 7 4.83 5.41 12.79
CA SER A 7 5.03 4.77 11.49
C SER A 7 6.50 4.62 11.10
N HIS A 8 6.78 3.75 10.13
CA HIS A 8 8.09 3.69 9.48
C HIS A 8 8.35 4.92 8.62
N ASN A 9 7.39 5.26 7.78
CA ASN A 9 7.48 6.27 6.74
C ASN A 9 6.85 7.58 7.20
N ALA A 10 7.40 8.71 6.75
CA ALA A 10 6.72 9.98 6.91
C ALA A 10 5.49 10.08 5.97
N LEU A 11 4.47 10.84 6.39
CA LEU A 11 3.34 11.14 5.52
C LEU A 11 3.81 11.83 4.24
N GLY A 12 3.32 11.37 3.09
CA GLY A 12 3.62 11.99 1.82
C GLY A 12 5.10 11.88 1.37
N ASP A 13 5.90 10.98 1.94
CA ASP A 13 7.34 10.82 1.63
C ASP A 13 7.65 10.27 0.23
N GLY A 14 6.64 10.05 -0.60
CA GLY A 14 6.75 9.50 -1.95
C GLY A 14 6.79 7.96 -2.00
N THR A 15 6.79 7.27 -0.87
CA THR A 15 6.64 5.81 -0.81
C THR A 15 5.17 5.42 -0.81
N ASN A 16 4.85 4.17 -1.16
CA ASN A 16 3.48 3.68 -1.14
C ASN A 16 2.82 3.87 0.24
N MET A 17 3.52 3.50 1.33
CA MET A 17 3.02 3.66 2.69
C MET A 17 2.81 5.14 3.05
N GLY A 18 3.78 6.01 2.74
CA GLY A 18 3.66 7.44 3.01
C GLY A 18 2.50 8.09 2.27
N GLN A 19 2.24 7.65 1.04
CA GLN A 19 1.08 8.10 0.26
C GLN A 19 -0.25 7.55 0.82
N THR A 20 -0.29 6.29 1.23
CA THR A 20 -1.47 5.70 1.88
C THR A 20 -1.82 6.46 3.16
N LEU A 21 -0.84 6.72 4.02
CA LEU A 21 -1.05 7.53 5.23
C LEU A 21 -1.53 8.95 4.89
N GLN A 22 -0.94 9.59 3.87
CA GLN A 22 -1.34 10.93 3.43
C GLN A 22 -2.83 10.98 3.06
N VAL A 23 -3.34 10.00 2.30
CA VAL A 23 -4.75 9.98 1.88
C VAL A 23 -5.70 9.52 2.99
N TRP A 24 -5.25 8.68 3.91
CA TRP A 24 -6.08 8.30 5.07
C TRP A 24 -6.32 9.46 6.04
N PHE A 25 -5.33 10.35 6.18
CA PHE A 25 -5.40 11.50 7.08
C PHE A 25 -5.75 12.83 6.38
N GLN A 26 -6.13 12.82 5.10
CA GLN A 26 -6.36 14.05 4.33
C GLN A 26 -7.50 14.93 4.88
N ASP A 27 -8.44 14.35 5.64
CA ASP A 27 -9.59 15.06 6.22
C ASP A 27 -9.32 15.61 7.63
N PHE A 28 -8.08 15.46 8.13
CA PHE A 28 -7.65 16.04 9.39
C PHE A 28 -6.97 17.38 9.17
N SER A 29 -7.16 18.31 10.11
CA SER A 29 -6.38 19.54 10.07
C SER A 29 -4.94 19.32 10.53
N PRO A 30 -3.99 20.16 10.12
CA PRO A 30 -2.58 20.02 10.53
C PRO A 30 -2.37 20.05 12.05
N GLU A 31 -3.26 20.71 12.80
CA GLU A 31 -3.22 20.84 14.26
C GLU A 31 -3.68 19.55 14.96
N GLU A 32 -4.48 18.74 14.28
CA GLU A 32 -4.97 17.46 14.79
C GLU A 32 -3.96 16.32 14.62
N LEU A 33 -2.86 16.53 13.88
CA LEU A 33 -1.91 15.47 13.54
C LEU A 33 -0.51 15.76 14.13
N ALA A 34 0.07 14.72 14.73
CA ALA A 34 1.51 14.64 15.00
C ALA A 34 2.02 13.26 14.59
N GLN A 35 3.26 13.20 14.11
CA GLN A 35 3.83 11.96 13.64
C GLN A 35 5.22 11.69 14.23
N PHE A 36 5.38 10.51 14.83
CA PHE A 36 6.68 9.90 15.09
C PHE A 36 7.01 8.93 13.95
N TYR A 37 8.17 9.12 13.30
CA TYR A 37 8.59 8.24 12.23
C TYR A 37 10.09 7.94 12.26
N ILE A 38 10.47 6.78 11.69
CA ILE A 38 11.81 6.22 11.90
C ILE A 38 12.68 6.20 10.64
N ARG A 39 12.15 6.54 9.47
CA ARG A 39 12.94 6.64 8.23
C ARG A 39 13.65 7.99 8.09
N GLY A 40 14.76 7.96 7.35
CA GLY A 40 15.53 9.17 7.06
C GLY A 40 14.93 10.08 5.97
N ILE A 41 13.88 9.63 5.26
CA ILE A 41 13.23 10.43 4.21
C ILE A 41 12.27 11.40 4.89
N ALA A 42 12.41 12.69 4.58
CA ALA A 42 11.54 13.73 5.12
C ALA A 42 10.11 13.63 4.54
N PRO A 43 9.11 14.18 5.24
CA PRO A 43 7.77 14.35 4.71
C PRO A 43 7.78 15.04 3.34
N GLY A 44 6.79 14.73 2.51
CA GLY A 44 6.60 15.40 1.21
C GLY A 44 6.14 16.85 1.37
N ASP A 45 6.37 17.65 0.33
CA ASP A 45 5.79 18.97 0.23
C ASP A 45 4.25 18.84 0.16
N GLY A 46 3.51 19.63 0.93
CA GLY A 46 2.05 19.56 0.99
C GLY A 46 1.49 18.43 1.90
N THR A 47 2.31 17.84 2.78
CA THR A 47 1.79 16.90 3.79
C THR A 47 0.75 17.55 4.71
N VAL A 48 -0.31 16.79 5.03
CA VAL A 48 -1.35 17.24 5.98
C VAL A 48 -0.82 17.36 7.41
N CYS A 49 0.21 16.61 7.78
CA CYS A 49 0.82 16.66 9.10
C CYS A 49 2.01 17.61 9.10
N ARG A 50 2.05 18.56 10.06
CA ARG A 50 3.15 19.52 10.21
C ARG A 50 4.01 19.27 11.45
N LYS A 51 3.54 18.51 12.43
CA LYS A 51 4.25 18.20 13.67
C LYS A 51 4.92 16.84 13.56
N HIS A 52 6.24 16.83 13.41
CA HIS A 52 7.01 15.61 13.20
C HIS A 52 8.10 15.42 14.25
N TYR A 53 8.21 14.21 14.76
CA TYR A 53 9.36 13.77 15.54
C TYR A 53 10.03 12.61 14.79
N ARG A 54 11.20 12.87 14.20
CA ARG A 54 11.97 11.85 13.49
C ARG A 54 13.03 11.25 14.42
N PHE A 55 13.09 9.92 14.47
CA PHE A 55 14.15 9.22 15.17
C PHE A 55 14.58 8.02 14.34
N THR A 56 15.80 8.03 13.82
CA THR A 56 16.30 7.04 12.85
C THR A 56 17.21 6.01 13.51
N ASP A 57 17.58 4.94 12.76
CA ASP A 57 18.58 3.96 13.22
C ASP A 57 19.93 4.62 13.55
N VAL A 58 20.29 5.69 12.85
CA VAL A 58 21.51 6.48 13.15
C VAL A 58 21.37 7.22 14.48
N ASP A 59 20.20 7.78 14.76
CA ASP A 59 19.92 8.43 16.03
C ASP A 59 19.92 7.41 17.18
N ALA A 60 19.38 6.21 16.94
CA ALA A 60 19.41 5.08 17.86
C ALA A 60 20.86 4.69 18.23
N LEU A 61 21.72 4.50 17.23
CA LEU A 61 23.16 4.21 17.46
C LEU A 61 23.86 5.33 18.23
N ARG A 62 23.57 6.59 17.91
CA ARG A 62 24.15 7.74 18.61
C ARG A 62 23.72 7.82 20.06
N SER A 63 22.47 7.50 20.35
CA SER A 63 21.93 7.52 21.71
C SER A 63 22.61 6.51 22.64
N LEU A 64 23.07 5.37 22.11
CA LEU A 64 23.83 4.37 22.88
C LEU A 64 25.18 4.91 23.39
N VAL A 65 25.80 5.83 22.65
CA VAL A 65 27.08 6.46 23.02
C VAL A 65 26.89 7.85 23.63
N GLY A 66 25.71 8.18 24.09
CA GLY A 66 25.40 9.46 24.77
C GLY A 66 25.43 10.68 23.85
N ARG A 67 25.40 10.52 22.52
CA ARG A 67 25.38 11.64 21.56
C ARG A 67 23.94 12.05 21.23
N ARG A 68 23.73 13.37 21.11
CA ARG A 68 22.42 13.93 20.74
C ARG A 68 22.01 13.59 19.32
N ARG A 69 20.71 13.54 19.07
CA ARG A 69 20.06 13.43 17.76
C ARG A 69 20.60 14.54 16.84
N LYS A 70 20.84 14.23 15.57
CA LYS A 70 21.25 15.21 14.55
C LYS A 70 20.12 15.37 13.54
N GLN A 71 19.60 16.58 13.41
CA GLN A 71 18.71 16.91 12.30
C GLN A 71 19.55 17.00 11.02
N VAL A 72 19.54 15.95 10.19
CA VAL A 72 20.22 15.97 8.89
C VAL A 72 19.17 15.85 7.80
N GLU A 73 19.03 16.93 7.06
CA GLU A 73 18.18 17.00 5.85
C GLU A 73 18.97 16.64 4.60
N ASN A 74 19.35 15.38 4.42
CA ASN A 74 19.94 14.97 3.15
C ASN A 74 19.09 13.88 2.48
N ARG A 75 18.12 14.31 1.65
CA ARG A 75 17.20 13.44 0.91
C ARG A 75 17.93 12.44 0.00
N THR A 76 19.06 12.83 -0.58
CA THR A 76 19.82 12.02 -1.53
C THR A 76 20.58 10.88 -0.85
N ALA A 77 21.26 11.18 0.27
CA ALA A 77 21.96 10.17 1.05
C ALA A 77 21.02 9.16 1.71
N ALA A 78 19.84 9.62 2.17
CA ALA A 78 18.81 8.75 2.74
C ALA A 78 18.22 7.79 1.69
N LYS A 79 17.99 8.24 0.45
CA LYS A 79 17.55 7.37 -0.67
C LYS A 79 18.60 6.34 -1.05
N ALA A 80 19.89 6.71 -1.07
CA ALA A 80 20.99 5.78 -1.35
C ALA A 80 21.14 4.71 -0.26
N ALA A 81 21.11 5.10 1.01
CA ALA A 81 21.16 4.18 2.15
C ALA A 81 19.97 3.18 2.13
N TYR A 82 18.78 3.63 1.70
CA TYR A 82 17.61 2.79 1.53
C TYR A 82 17.78 1.71 0.46
N ARG A 83 18.48 2.01 -0.64
CA ARG A 83 18.79 1.02 -1.71
C ARG A 83 19.70 -0.09 -1.21
N TYR A 84 20.71 0.23 -0.38
CA TYR A 84 21.63 -0.74 0.19
C TYR A 84 21.04 -1.59 1.32
N GLY A 85 20.10 -1.07 2.11
CA GLY A 85 19.44 -1.78 3.21
C GLY A 85 18.39 -2.83 2.80
N ARG A 86 18.33 -3.20 1.52
CA ARG A 86 17.27 -4.05 0.94
C ARG A 86 17.37 -5.55 1.30
N LYS A 87 18.52 -6.03 1.78
CA LYS A 87 18.65 -7.43 2.25
C LYS A 87 18.10 -7.52 3.67
N ARG A 88 16.86 -7.93 3.81
CA ARG A 88 16.15 -8.10 5.08
C ARG A 88 16.34 -9.53 5.60
N THR A 89 17.55 -9.86 6.04
CA THR A 89 17.86 -11.16 6.65
C THR A 89 17.40 -11.21 8.11
N ALA A 90 17.19 -12.42 8.65
CA ALA A 90 16.85 -12.62 10.05
C ALA A 90 17.90 -11.99 10.99
N LEU A 91 19.18 -12.08 10.64
CA LEU A 91 20.26 -11.44 11.41
C LEU A 91 20.13 -9.91 11.43
N SER A 92 19.90 -9.27 10.28
CA SER A 92 19.73 -7.81 10.20
C SER A 92 18.52 -7.32 10.98
N TYR A 93 17.44 -8.10 10.99
CA TYR A 93 16.27 -7.87 11.81
C TYR A 93 16.61 -7.90 13.30
N LEU A 94 17.27 -8.95 13.76
CA LEU A 94 17.62 -9.13 15.16
C LEU A 94 18.56 -8.04 15.69
N LEU A 95 19.55 -7.65 14.88
CA LEU A 95 20.48 -6.57 15.23
C LEU A 95 19.74 -5.22 15.35
N ARG A 96 18.84 -4.94 14.44
CA ARG A 96 18.02 -3.71 14.48
C ARG A 96 17.06 -3.72 15.67
N ASP A 97 16.41 -4.85 15.94
CA ASP A 97 15.52 -4.99 17.09
C ASP A 97 16.28 -4.82 18.42
N ALA A 98 17.49 -5.39 18.53
CA ALA A 98 18.36 -5.18 19.69
C ALA A 98 18.79 -3.72 19.85
N LEU A 99 19.13 -3.04 18.74
CA LEU A 99 19.46 -1.61 18.74
C LEU A 99 18.30 -0.78 19.32
N TRP A 100 17.09 -0.97 18.80
CA TRP A 100 15.93 -0.19 19.21
C TRP A 100 15.47 -0.47 20.65
N LYS A 101 15.68 -1.66 21.17
CA LYS A 101 15.42 -1.99 22.57
C LYS A 101 16.35 -1.32 23.58
N ASN A 102 17.57 -1.01 23.16
CA ASN A 102 18.58 -0.46 24.03
C ASN A 102 18.83 1.05 23.80
N CYS A 103 18.31 1.62 22.73
CA CYS A 103 18.47 3.04 22.43
C CYS A 103 17.55 3.91 23.29
N ARG A 104 17.87 5.21 23.38
CA ARG A 104 17.12 6.20 24.17
C ARG A 104 16.25 7.07 23.26
N TRP A 105 15.31 6.45 22.53
CA TRP A 105 14.36 7.18 21.68
C TRP A 105 13.35 7.98 22.53
N ASN A 106 13.07 7.53 23.74
CA ASN A 106 12.06 8.02 24.69
C ASN A 106 12.61 8.99 25.73
N GLY A 107 13.54 9.87 25.33
CA GLY A 107 14.10 10.91 26.19
C GLY A 107 13.11 12.04 26.51
N SER A 108 13.51 12.97 27.41
CA SER A 108 12.68 14.09 27.80
C SER A 108 12.23 14.98 26.64
N GLU A 109 13.05 15.11 25.60
CA GLU A 109 12.70 15.86 24.36
C GLU A 109 11.48 15.25 23.66
N PHE A 110 11.45 13.91 23.52
CA PHE A 110 10.32 13.20 22.93
C PHE A 110 9.05 13.35 23.77
N TRP A 111 9.17 13.10 25.08
CA TRP A 111 8.00 13.16 25.97
C TRP A 111 7.43 14.57 26.06
N GLY A 112 8.27 15.59 26.19
CA GLY A 112 7.81 16.98 26.18
C GLY A 112 7.09 17.35 24.89
N TRP A 113 7.54 16.84 23.73
CA TRP A 113 6.86 17.01 22.45
C TRP A 113 5.52 16.27 22.37
N ALA A 114 5.48 15.01 22.83
CA ALA A 114 4.26 14.19 22.77
C ALA A 114 3.18 14.68 23.77
N GLU A 115 3.58 15.04 24.98
CA GLU A 115 2.70 15.60 26.03
C GLU A 115 2.15 16.98 25.63
N ALA A 116 2.98 17.85 25.04
CA ALA A 116 2.53 19.15 24.53
C ALA A 116 1.54 19.03 23.37
N PHE A 117 1.64 17.97 22.58
CA PHE A 117 0.64 17.70 21.54
C PHE A 117 -0.69 17.23 22.13
N ALA A 118 -0.66 16.50 23.25
CA ALA A 118 -1.82 15.96 23.96
C ALA A 118 -2.78 15.18 23.03
N PRO A 119 -2.36 14.02 22.49
CA PRO A 119 -3.19 13.22 21.57
C PRO A 119 -4.40 12.63 22.28
N ASP A 120 -5.49 12.44 21.54
CA ASP A 120 -6.67 11.69 22.00
C ASP A 120 -6.51 10.19 21.71
N VAL A 121 -5.73 9.83 20.67
CA VAL A 121 -5.49 8.45 20.23
C VAL A 121 -4.08 8.30 19.67
N VAL A 122 -3.47 7.13 19.89
CA VAL A 122 -2.23 6.70 19.25
C VAL A 122 -2.58 5.74 18.10
N PHE A 123 -2.13 6.08 16.90
CA PHE A 123 -2.37 5.32 15.67
C PHE A 123 -1.07 4.68 15.19
N LEU A 124 -0.98 3.35 15.28
CA LEU A 124 0.14 2.59 14.75
C LEU A 124 -0.12 2.21 13.28
N ALA A 125 0.65 2.76 12.35
CA ALA A 125 0.77 2.18 11.02
C ALA A 125 1.74 1.01 11.08
N SER A 126 1.23 -0.21 11.02
CA SER A 126 2.01 -1.43 11.23
C SER A 126 3.12 -1.58 10.19
N GLY A 127 4.16 -2.27 10.56
CA GLY A 127 5.31 -2.52 9.71
C GLY A 127 5.93 -3.89 9.98
N ASP A 128 7.03 -4.13 9.33
CA ASP A 128 7.73 -5.40 9.36
C ASP A 128 8.76 -5.53 10.49
N HIS A 129 8.76 -4.63 11.47
CA HIS A 129 9.66 -4.65 12.63
C HIS A 129 8.92 -4.60 13.95
N GLY A 130 9.18 -5.58 14.83
CA GLY A 130 8.51 -5.73 16.12
C GLY A 130 8.73 -4.54 17.06
N PHE A 131 9.92 -3.93 17.08
CA PHE A 131 10.20 -2.81 17.95
C PHE A 131 9.26 -1.60 17.74
N LEU A 132 8.70 -1.41 16.52
CA LEU A 132 7.77 -0.32 16.27
C LEU A 132 6.43 -0.52 16.99
N TYR A 133 6.03 -1.78 17.13
CA TYR A 133 4.86 -2.15 17.93
C TYR A 133 5.13 -1.89 19.42
N ASP A 134 6.30 -2.30 19.92
CA ASP A 134 6.69 -2.05 21.31
C ASP A 134 6.72 -0.53 21.61
N VAL A 135 7.28 0.29 20.70
CA VAL A 135 7.29 1.76 20.80
C VAL A 135 5.88 2.34 20.86
N ALA A 136 4.98 1.91 19.98
CA ALA A 136 3.60 2.41 19.97
C ALA A 136 2.84 2.03 21.24
N ALA A 137 3.03 0.81 21.74
CA ALA A 137 2.44 0.33 22.98
C ALA A 137 2.96 1.10 24.20
N GLU A 138 4.26 1.42 24.27
CA GLU A 138 4.87 2.22 25.34
C GLU A 138 4.33 3.66 25.31
N ILE A 139 4.25 4.28 24.12
CA ILE A 139 3.71 5.64 23.97
C ILE A 139 2.26 5.70 24.44
N ALA A 140 1.42 4.78 23.98
CA ALA A 140 0.02 4.73 24.34
C ALA A 140 -0.19 4.54 25.85
N ALA A 141 0.57 3.60 26.45
CA ALA A 141 0.50 3.33 27.88
C ALA A 141 0.93 4.53 28.74
N ARG A 142 2.04 5.21 28.37
CA ARG A 142 2.54 6.34 29.15
C ARG A 142 1.69 7.59 29.02
N LEU A 143 1.09 7.83 27.86
CA LEU A 143 0.17 8.95 27.66
C LEU A 143 -1.24 8.66 28.15
N ASP A 144 -1.52 7.43 28.59
CA ASP A 144 -2.84 6.92 28.97
C ASP A 144 -3.88 7.17 27.84
N LYS A 145 -3.53 6.74 26.63
CA LYS A 145 -4.37 6.92 25.44
C LYS A 145 -4.67 5.60 24.74
N PRO A 146 -5.87 5.48 24.13
CA PRO A 146 -6.21 4.33 23.33
C PRO A 146 -5.22 4.16 22.17
N LEU A 147 -4.84 2.90 21.92
CA LEU A 147 -4.02 2.48 20.79
C LEU A 147 -4.90 1.82 19.73
N VAL A 148 -4.73 2.21 18.49
CA VAL A 148 -5.29 1.51 17.32
C VAL A 148 -4.15 1.11 16.36
N ALA A 149 -4.30 -0.01 15.66
CA ALA A 149 -3.31 -0.49 14.71
C ALA A 149 -3.90 -0.61 13.30
N ALA A 150 -3.20 -0.10 12.29
CA ALA A 150 -3.56 -0.29 10.89
C ALA A 150 -2.57 -1.23 10.21
N CYS A 151 -3.06 -2.38 9.78
CA CYS A 151 -2.29 -3.44 9.13
C CYS A 151 -2.52 -3.39 7.61
N VAL A 152 -1.55 -2.84 6.88
CA VAL A 152 -1.61 -2.62 5.43
C VAL A 152 -0.99 -3.73 4.60
N ASP A 153 -0.23 -4.61 5.27
CA ASP A 153 0.39 -5.80 4.71
C ASP A 153 0.35 -6.92 5.76
N ASP A 154 0.35 -8.18 5.32
CA ASP A 154 0.43 -9.32 6.20
C ASP A 154 1.87 -9.62 6.60
N PHE A 155 2.33 -8.93 7.65
CA PHE A 155 3.64 -9.19 8.23
C PHE A 155 3.61 -10.29 9.30
N TYR A 156 2.45 -10.60 9.84
CA TYR A 156 2.31 -11.53 10.96
C TYR A 156 2.20 -12.99 10.52
N LEU A 157 1.35 -13.28 9.54
CA LEU A 157 1.10 -14.65 9.08
C LEU A 157 2.12 -15.09 8.02
N TYR A 158 2.64 -14.15 7.22
CA TYR A 158 3.64 -14.46 6.20
C TYR A 158 5.03 -14.67 6.80
N ASP A 159 5.61 -15.87 6.58
CA ASP A 159 6.98 -16.18 7.00
C ASP A 159 8.01 -15.69 5.99
N ARG A 160 8.58 -14.54 6.24
CA ARG A 160 9.61 -13.94 5.38
C ARG A 160 11.03 -14.48 5.61
N TRP A 161 11.24 -15.24 6.68
CA TRP A 161 12.52 -15.81 7.05
C TRP A 161 12.56 -17.33 6.90
N ASP A 162 11.59 -17.89 6.16
CA ASP A 162 11.56 -19.32 5.86
C ASP A 162 12.88 -19.76 5.20
N GLY A 163 13.48 -20.83 5.72
CA GLY A 163 14.78 -21.34 5.28
C GLY A 163 16.02 -20.60 5.83
N GLU A 164 15.89 -19.52 6.60
CA GLU A 164 17.02 -18.89 7.28
C GLU A 164 17.29 -19.55 8.65
N TRP A 165 18.57 -19.81 8.98
CA TRP A 165 18.95 -20.45 10.24
C TRP A 165 18.54 -19.68 11.50
N LEU A 166 18.49 -18.34 11.46
CA LEU A 166 17.95 -17.49 12.53
C LEU A 166 16.46 -17.17 12.36
N GLY A 167 15.83 -17.65 11.28
CA GLY A 167 14.47 -17.27 10.89
C GLY A 167 13.44 -17.52 11.97
N THR A 168 13.45 -18.75 12.54
CA THR A 168 12.53 -19.12 13.62
C THR A 168 12.66 -18.22 14.85
N PHE A 169 13.90 -17.83 15.21
CA PHE A 169 14.11 -16.95 16.36
C PHE A 169 13.65 -15.51 16.06
N ALA A 170 13.96 -14.98 14.88
CA ALA A 170 13.50 -13.67 14.43
C ALA A 170 11.97 -13.60 14.38
N ARG A 171 11.33 -14.65 13.86
CA ARG A 171 9.87 -14.77 13.78
C ARG A 171 9.21 -14.81 15.17
N ARG A 172 9.71 -15.65 16.08
CA ARG A 172 9.21 -15.71 17.46
C ARG A 172 9.32 -14.37 18.18
N ARG A 173 10.41 -13.65 17.94
CA ARG A 173 10.62 -12.34 18.52
C ARG A 173 9.67 -11.30 17.95
N PHE A 174 9.48 -11.28 16.62
CA PHE A 174 8.51 -10.44 15.94
C PHE A 174 7.09 -10.71 16.47
N TRP A 175 6.67 -11.98 16.50
CA TRP A 175 5.37 -12.36 17.01
C TRP A 175 5.12 -11.93 18.46
N ARG A 176 6.11 -12.04 19.32
CA ARG A 176 5.98 -11.61 20.72
C ARG A 176 5.71 -10.11 20.82
N SER A 177 6.41 -9.27 20.07
CA SER A 177 6.18 -7.82 20.05
C SER A 177 4.80 -7.48 19.46
N VAL A 178 4.42 -8.12 18.36
CA VAL A 178 3.11 -7.92 17.75
C VAL A 178 2.00 -8.35 18.69
N GLN A 179 2.05 -9.57 19.23
CA GLN A 179 1.03 -10.09 20.15
C GLN A 179 0.86 -9.18 21.37
N GLY A 180 1.96 -8.84 22.05
CA GLY A 180 1.90 -7.98 23.23
C GLY A 180 1.34 -6.58 22.96
N THR A 181 1.47 -6.09 21.72
CA THR A 181 0.86 -4.83 21.31
C THR A 181 -0.62 -5.05 20.95
N MET A 182 -0.95 -6.09 20.17
CA MET A 182 -2.32 -6.38 19.77
C MET A 182 -3.24 -6.67 20.96
N ASP A 183 -2.72 -7.23 22.05
CA ASP A 183 -3.47 -7.41 23.30
C ASP A 183 -3.97 -6.06 23.88
N ARG A 184 -3.27 -4.96 23.59
CA ARG A 184 -3.55 -3.60 24.10
C ARG A 184 -4.32 -2.72 23.12
N VAL A 185 -4.38 -3.06 21.82
CA VAL A 185 -5.11 -2.23 20.86
C VAL A 185 -6.62 -2.28 21.12
N LYS A 186 -7.28 -1.16 20.89
CA LYS A 186 -8.74 -1.04 21.00
C LYS A 186 -9.43 -1.57 19.74
N ALA A 187 -8.82 -1.35 18.57
CA ALA A 187 -9.29 -1.87 17.29
C ALA A 187 -8.14 -2.04 16.28
N ILE A 188 -8.33 -2.93 15.32
CA ILE A 188 -7.40 -3.17 14.22
C ILE A 188 -8.07 -2.72 12.91
N PHE A 189 -7.34 -1.92 12.11
CA PHE A 189 -7.72 -1.61 10.74
C PHE A 189 -6.96 -2.54 9.79
N THR A 190 -7.67 -3.12 8.84
CA THR A 190 -7.13 -3.99 7.80
C THR A 190 -7.52 -3.45 6.42
N ILE A 191 -6.91 -3.94 5.36
CA ILE A 191 -7.15 -3.44 4.00
C ILE A 191 -8.14 -4.28 3.20
N CYS A 192 -8.54 -5.46 3.72
CA CYS A 192 -9.53 -6.32 3.05
C CYS A 192 -10.31 -7.16 4.08
N PRO A 193 -11.52 -7.64 3.72
CA PRO A 193 -12.35 -8.47 4.59
C PRO A 193 -11.68 -9.79 4.99
N ALA A 194 -10.99 -10.45 4.08
CA ALA A 194 -10.29 -11.71 4.36
C ALA A 194 -9.22 -11.54 5.47
N MET A 195 -8.44 -10.46 5.42
CA MET A 195 -7.47 -10.13 6.46
C MET A 195 -8.17 -9.78 7.78
N ALA A 196 -9.29 -9.06 7.73
CA ALA A 196 -10.07 -8.73 8.91
C ALA A 196 -10.53 -9.99 9.65
N GLY A 197 -11.12 -10.95 8.93
CA GLY A 197 -11.60 -12.20 9.52
C GLY A 197 -10.48 -13.03 10.17
N GLU A 198 -9.32 -13.17 9.50
CA GLU A 198 -8.18 -13.89 10.08
C GLU A 198 -7.60 -13.19 11.30
N TYR A 199 -7.50 -11.85 11.26
CA TYR A 199 -6.94 -11.09 12.38
C TYR A 199 -7.91 -11.02 13.58
N GLU A 200 -9.22 -10.99 13.35
CA GLU A 200 -10.22 -11.13 14.41
C GLU A 200 -10.09 -12.50 15.12
N ALA A 201 -9.97 -13.56 14.33
CA ALA A 201 -9.79 -14.92 14.88
C ALA A 201 -8.48 -15.06 15.68
N LEU A 202 -7.40 -14.42 15.21
CA LEU A 202 -6.09 -14.51 15.86
C LEU A 202 -5.97 -13.67 17.12
N PHE A 203 -6.46 -12.44 17.10
CA PHE A 203 -6.21 -11.47 18.17
C PHE A 203 -7.42 -11.26 19.08
N GLY A 204 -8.59 -11.82 18.75
CA GLY A 204 -9.82 -11.59 19.50
C GLY A 204 -10.24 -10.12 19.57
N LYS A 205 -9.83 -9.32 18.58
CA LYS A 205 -10.08 -7.88 18.50
C LYS A 205 -10.95 -7.55 17.31
N LYS A 206 -11.82 -6.55 17.47
CA LYS A 206 -12.64 -6.05 16.37
C LYS A 206 -11.76 -5.48 15.26
N CYS A 207 -11.89 -6.01 14.05
CA CYS A 207 -11.25 -5.50 12.86
C CYS A 207 -12.22 -4.68 12.02
N ARG A 208 -11.72 -3.63 11.39
CA ARG A 208 -12.47 -2.82 10.42
C ARG A 208 -11.68 -2.70 9.14
N VAL A 209 -12.35 -2.85 8.01
CA VAL A 209 -11.69 -2.65 6.72
C VAL A 209 -11.56 -1.16 6.45
N LEU A 210 -10.34 -0.71 6.22
CA LEU A 210 -9.99 0.66 5.86
C LEU A 210 -9.39 0.66 4.46
N TYR A 211 -10.23 0.86 3.47
CA TYR A 211 -9.79 0.99 2.09
C TYR A 211 -9.03 2.30 1.85
N THR A 212 -8.16 2.30 0.85
CA THR A 212 -7.50 3.54 0.39
C THR A 212 -8.54 4.47 -0.24
N PRO A 213 -8.66 5.73 0.22
CA PRO A 213 -9.59 6.66 -0.35
C PRO A 213 -9.23 7.09 -1.78
N ALA A 214 -10.27 7.35 -2.57
CA ALA A 214 -10.17 8.05 -3.85
C ALA A 214 -11.38 8.96 -4.02
N ASP A 215 -11.19 10.11 -4.63
CA ASP A 215 -12.28 11.03 -4.93
C ASP A 215 -12.94 10.65 -6.26
N PRO A 216 -14.20 10.21 -6.26
CA PRO A 216 -14.94 10.04 -7.50
C PRO A 216 -15.03 11.36 -8.26
N ARG A 217 -14.69 11.34 -9.52
CA ARG A 217 -14.74 12.51 -10.40
C ARG A 217 -15.99 12.48 -11.28
N PRO A 218 -16.41 13.63 -11.85
CA PRO A 218 -17.43 13.65 -12.88
C PRO A 218 -17.10 12.65 -13.99
N GLU A 219 -18.13 12.11 -14.61
CA GLU A 219 -17.99 11.10 -15.65
C GLU A 219 -16.97 11.51 -16.71
N ALA A 220 -16.06 10.60 -17.06
CA ALA A 220 -15.12 10.86 -18.14
C ALA A 220 -15.90 10.95 -19.48
N PRO A 221 -15.44 11.76 -20.44
CA PRO A 221 -16.07 11.84 -21.76
C PRO A 221 -16.25 10.46 -22.40
N GLU A 222 -17.28 10.30 -23.23
CA GLU A 222 -17.48 9.04 -23.98
C GLU A 222 -16.40 8.84 -25.06
N ASP A 223 -15.74 9.91 -25.50
CA ASP A 223 -14.65 9.87 -26.47
C ASP A 223 -13.35 9.39 -25.83
N CYS A 224 -13.20 8.08 -25.77
CA CYS A 224 -11.97 7.42 -25.33
C CYS A 224 -10.98 7.31 -26.51
N THR A 225 -9.67 7.39 -26.22
CA THR A 225 -8.60 7.24 -27.23
C THR A 225 -8.56 5.86 -27.89
N GLY A 226 -9.30 4.89 -27.36
CA GLY A 226 -9.24 3.49 -27.81
C GLY A 226 -8.10 2.70 -27.17
N ASP A 227 -7.26 3.31 -26.33
CA ASP A 227 -6.09 2.69 -25.74
C ASP A 227 -6.43 1.86 -24.51
N ILE A 228 -5.68 0.77 -24.33
CA ILE A 228 -5.66 0.00 -23.08
C ILE A 228 -4.39 0.36 -22.30
N VAL A 229 -4.54 0.73 -21.04
CA VAL A 229 -3.44 1.24 -20.22
C VAL A 229 -3.20 0.41 -18.97
N TYR A 230 -1.95 0.23 -18.61
CA TYR A 230 -1.51 -0.25 -17.30
C TYR A 230 -0.65 0.82 -16.64
N LEU A 231 -0.99 1.18 -15.41
CA LEU A 231 -0.20 2.14 -14.62
C LEU A 231 0.25 1.46 -13.33
N GLY A 232 1.54 1.16 -13.22
CA GLY A 232 2.00 0.52 -12.00
C GLY A 232 3.38 -0.06 -11.99
N ASN A 233 3.65 -0.77 -10.89
CA ASN A 233 4.87 -1.54 -10.73
C ASN A 233 4.72 -2.88 -11.47
N VAL A 234 5.71 -3.21 -12.29
CA VAL A 234 5.75 -4.45 -13.09
C VAL A 234 6.50 -5.59 -12.39
N SER A 235 7.02 -5.36 -11.17
CA SER A 235 7.64 -6.40 -10.34
C SER A 235 6.64 -7.48 -9.91
N LEU A 236 7.09 -8.48 -9.16
CA LEU A 236 6.27 -9.60 -8.70
C LEU A 236 5.72 -10.42 -9.87
N LYS A 237 6.49 -10.55 -10.93
CA LYS A 237 6.16 -11.26 -12.19
C LYS A 237 4.94 -10.68 -12.94
N ARG A 238 4.50 -9.46 -12.62
CA ARG A 238 3.41 -8.80 -13.35
C ARG A 238 3.75 -8.55 -14.81
N ASN A 239 5.04 -8.35 -15.13
CA ASN A 239 5.53 -8.25 -16.49
C ASN A 239 5.14 -9.47 -17.35
N GLU A 240 5.11 -10.68 -16.78
CA GLU A 240 4.70 -11.89 -17.50
C GLU A 240 3.21 -11.82 -17.92
N GLN A 241 2.31 -11.39 -17.01
CA GLN A 241 0.88 -11.24 -17.29
C GLN A 241 0.61 -10.11 -18.28
N LEU A 242 1.33 -9.00 -18.16
CA LEU A 242 1.22 -7.88 -19.12
C LEU A 242 1.63 -8.33 -20.53
N ALA A 243 2.73 -9.08 -20.66
CA ALA A 243 3.14 -9.65 -21.94
C ALA A 243 2.13 -10.66 -22.51
N GLN A 244 1.43 -11.42 -21.66
CA GLN A 244 0.34 -12.30 -22.09
C GLN A 244 -0.82 -11.50 -22.68
N ILE A 245 -1.26 -10.44 -22.00
CA ILE A 245 -2.31 -9.53 -22.49
C ILE A 245 -1.90 -8.91 -23.82
N GLY A 246 -0.68 -8.38 -23.93
CA GLY A 246 -0.21 -7.75 -25.18
C GLY A 246 -0.23 -8.73 -26.36
N ARG A 247 0.25 -9.97 -26.18
CA ARG A 247 0.19 -11.01 -27.21
C ARG A 247 -1.25 -11.39 -27.58
N ALA A 248 -2.14 -11.44 -26.59
CA ALA A 248 -3.55 -11.71 -26.84
C ALA A 248 -4.18 -10.59 -27.68
N LEU A 249 -3.90 -9.31 -27.38
CA LEU A 249 -4.39 -8.18 -28.16
C LEU A 249 -3.96 -8.20 -29.63
N GLN A 250 -2.73 -8.64 -29.92
CA GLN A 250 -2.23 -8.76 -31.28
C GLN A 250 -3.02 -9.79 -32.11
N LYS A 251 -3.52 -10.86 -31.48
CA LYS A 251 -4.26 -11.93 -32.12
C LYS A 251 -5.74 -11.60 -32.36
N LEU A 252 -6.31 -10.69 -31.57
CA LEU A 252 -7.72 -10.35 -31.68
C LEU A 252 -8.00 -9.62 -33.00
N ASP A 253 -9.02 -10.06 -33.73
CA ASP A 253 -9.52 -9.42 -34.94
C ASP A 253 -10.73 -8.55 -34.61
N ILE A 254 -10.47 -7.39 -33.98
CA ILE A 254 -11.48 -6.36 -33.65
C ILE A 254 -11.24 -5.15 -34.57
N PRO A 255 -12.16 -4.83 -35.50
CA PRO A 255 -12.00 -3.69 -36.37
C PRO A 255 -11.84 -2.37 -35.59
N GLY A 256 -10.73 -1.66 -35.81
CA GLY A 256 -10.40 -0.45 -35.04
C GLY A 256 -10.08 -0.65 -33.56
N GLY A 257 -10.02 -1.90 -33.11
CA GLY A 257 -9.70 -2.23 -31.72
C GLY A 257 -8.21 -2.09 -31.38
N PRO A 258 -7.89 -2.02 -30.08
CA PRO A 258 -6.51 -1.87 -29.61
C PRO A 258 -5.68 -3.12 -29.93
N LYS A 259 -4.47 -2.91 -30.43
CA LYS A 259 -3.50 -3.96 -30.73
C LYS A 259 -2.30 -3.94 -29.79
N VAL A 260 -2.22 -2.93 -28.93
CA VAL A 260 -1.08 -2.67 -28.06
C VAL A 260 -1.58 -2.34 -26.66
N LEU A 261 -0.90 -2.87 -25.65
CA LEU A 261 -1.06 -2.47 -24.25
C LEU A 261 -0.01 -1.39 -23.91
N HIS A 262 -0.47 -0.23 -23.50
CA HIS A 262 0.40 0.87 -23.06
C HIS A 262 0.74 0.71 -21.58
N VAL A 263 2.03 0.52 -21.26
CA VAL A 263 2.52 0.26 -19.90
C VAL A 263 3.31 1.46 -19.39
N TYR A 264 2.84 2.05 -18.29
CA TYR A 264 3.48 3.17 -17.60
C TYR A 264 4.04 2.70 -16.25
N SER A 265 5.37 2.65 -16.14
CA SER A 265 6.06 2.21 -14.94
C SER A 265 7.42 2.88 -14.77
N GLY A 266 7.79 3.22 -13.53
CA GLY A 266 9.10 3.74 -13.20
C GLY A 266 10.17 2.67 -12.97
N GLU A 267 9.89 1.42 -13.34
CA GLU A 267 10.85 0.31 -13.21
C GLU A 267 12.02 0.48 -14.20
N GLN A 268 13.22 0.19 -13.74
CA GLN A 268 14.45 0.30 -14.52
C GLN A 268 15.26 -1.00 -14.52
N ASP A 269 14.88 -1.99 -13.72
CA ASP A 269 15.56 -3.28 -13.67
C ASP A 269 15.25 -4.07 -14.95
N PRO A 270 16.26 -4.41 -15.79
CA PRO A 270 16.03 -5.16 -17.01
C PRO A 270 15.34 -6.50 -16.80
N GLN A 271 15.55 -7.17 -15.66
CA GLN A 271 14.89 -8.42 -15.34
C GLN A 271 13.38 -8.24 -15.15
N MET A 272 12.97 -7.12 -14.52
CA MET A 272 11.57 -6.79 -14.32
C MET A 272 10.89 -6.25 -15.59
N LEU A 273 11.66 -5.76 -16.55
CA LEU A 273 11.18 -5.30 -17.86
C LEU A 273 11.14 -6.41 -18.92
N GLN A 274 11.61 -7.61 -18.58
CA GLN A 274 11.62 -8.72 -19.51
C GLN A 274 10.21 -9.03 -20.05
N GLY A 275 10.09 -9.13 -21.37
CA GLY A 275 8.81 -9.39 -22.06
C GLY A 275 7.94 -8.15 -22.31
N LEU A 276 8.29 -6.98 -21.78
CA LEU A 276 7.58 -5.72 -22.05
C LEU A 276 8.13 -5.07 -23.33
N THR A 277 7.93 -5.72 -24.46
CA THR A 277 8.49 -5.33 -25.75
C THR A 277 7.41 -5.20 -26.84
N PRO A 278 7.65 -4.44 -27.92
CA PRO A 278 6.71 -4.31 -29.04
C PRO A 278 6.32 -5.66 -29.69
N GLU A 279 7.24 -6.62 -29.72
CA GLU A 279 6.98 -7.98 -30.25
C GLU A 279 5.90 -8.72 -29.45
N ASN A 280 5.76 -8.37 -28.16
CA ASN A 280 4.70 -8.88 -27.29
C ASN A 280 3.47 -7.96 -27.23
N GLY A 281 3.32 -7.00 -28.14
CA GLY A 281 2.19 -6.07 -28.14
C GLY A 281 2.23 -5.06 -26.97
N ILE A 282 3.42 -4.70 -26.48
CA ILE A 282 3.59 -3.75 -25.39
C ILE A 282 4.28 -2.47 -25.88
N CYS A 283 3.69 -1.32 -25.52
CA CYS A 283 4.35 -0.03 -25.60
C CYS A 283 4.71 0.46 -24.19
N PHE A 284 5.99 0.42 -23.86
CA PHE A 284 6.48 0.83 -22.55
C PHE A 284 6.89 2.32 -22.55
N HIS A 285 6.31 3.13 -21.63
CA HIS A 285 6.44 4.60 -21.61
C HIS A 285 7.27 5.16 -20.45
N GLY A 286 7.69 4.34 -19.50
CA GLY A 286 8.36 4.83 -18.31
C GLY A 286 7.41 5.41 -17.25
N ALA A 287 7.96 6.24 -16.34
CA ALA A 287 7.19 6.84 -15.25
C ALA A 287 6.36 8.04 -15.72
N VAL A 288 5.19 8.19 -15.13
CA VAL A 288 4.33 9.37 -15.26
C VAL A 288 4.01 9.95 -13.89
N ASP A 289 3.75 11.23 -13.83
CA ASP A 289 3.28 11.88 -12.61
C ASP A 289 1.78 11.60 -12.33
N ARG A 290 1.26 12.12 -11.22
CA ARG A 290 -0.12 11.86 -10.80
C ARG A 290 -1.16 12.46 -11.74
N GLU A 291 -0.91 13.65 -12.30
CA GLU A 291 -1.85 14.33 -13.21
C GLU A 291 -1.88 13.64 -14.56
N GLN A 292 -0.70 13.30 -15.09
CA GLN A 292 -0.57 12.50 -16.30
C GLN A 292 -1.26 11.13 -16.17
N ALA A 293 -1.07 10.44 -15.04
CA ALA A 293 -1.72 9.15 -14.77
C ALA A 293 -3.26 9.29 -14.78
N ARG A 294 -3.80 10.36 -14.21
CA ARG A 294 -5.23 10.65 -14.25
C ARG A 294 -5.74 10.92 -15.66
N ALA A 295 -5.03 11.75 -16.39
CA ALA A 295 -5.39 12.08 -17.78
C ALA A 295 -5.42 10.81 -18.65
N LEU A 296 -4.42 9.95 -18.52
CA LEU A 296 -4.35 8.65 -19.21
C LEU A 296 -5.52 7.75 -18.86
N LEU A 297 -5.86 7.61 -17.57
CA LEU A 297 -7.01 6.81 -17.14
C LEU A 297 -8.32 7.35 -17.70
N ARG A 298 -8.54 8.65 -17.67
CA ARG A 298 -9.78 9.28 -18.18
C ARG A 298 -9.95 9.16 -19.69
N GLY A 299 -8.83 9.14 -20.44
CA GLY A 299 -8.83 8.98 -21.89
C GLY A 299 -8.81 7.54 -22.37
N ALA A 300 -8.54 6.57 -21.50
CA ALA A 300 -8.39 5.17 -21.88
C ALA A 300 -9.74 4.47 -22.16
N LEU A 301 -9.75 3.55 -23.11
CA LEU A 301 -10.84 2.61 -23.34
C LEU A 301 -11.02 1.70 -22.13
N ALA A 302 -9.90 1.17 -21.62
CA ALA A 302 -9.87 0.34 -20.43
C ALA A 302 -8.53 0.46 -19.70
N ALA A 303 -8.54 0.28 -18.40
CA ALA A 303 -7.35 0.07 -17.58
C ALA A 303 -7.20 -1.40 -17.22
N VAL A 304 -5.95 -1.83 -16.99
CA VAL A 304 -5.64 -3.21 -16.62
C VAL A 304 -5.09 -3.27 -15.21
N HIS A 305 -5.56 -4.22 -14.42
CA HIS A 305 -4.93 -4.68 -13.18
C HIS A 305 -4.48 -6.12 -13.36
N VAL A 306 -3.25 -6.43 -12.97
CA VAL A 306 -2.71 -7.80 -13.08
C VAL A 306 -2.12 -8.29 -11.78
N GLU A 307 -2.30 -9.58 -11.49
CA GLU A 307 -1.63 -10.31 -10.44
C GLU A 307 -1.00 -11.60 -10.98
N SER A 308 0.11 -12.03 -10.38
CA SER A 308 0.86 -13.19 -10.84
C SER A 308 0.17 -14.52 -10.51
N PHE A 309 0.17 -15.46 -11.43
CA PHE A 309 -0.26 -16.85 -11.21
C PHE A 309 0.78 -17.71 -10.45
N ASP A 310 1.95 -17.17 -10.11
CA ASP A 310 2.95 -17.88 -9.33
C ASP A 310 2.43 -18.22 -7.93
N ALA A 311 2.47 -19.50 -7.56
CA ALA A 311 1.88 -19.97 -6.30
C ALA A 311 2.51 -19.35 -5.05
N LYS A 312 3.83 -19.06 -5.06
CA LYS A 312 4.50 -18.40 -3.93
C LYS A 312 4.08 -16.95 -3.79
N LEU A 313 3.95 -16.25 -4.92
CA LEU A 313 3.47 -14.86 -4.94
C LEU A 313 1.98 -14.79 -4.55
N ARG A 314 1.16 -15.71 -4.99
CA ARG A 314 -0.25 -15.80 -4.60
C ARG A 314 -0.40 -15.90 -3.08
N SER A 315 0.33 -16.80 -2.42
CA SER A 315 0.32 -16.93 -0.97
C SER A 315 0.78 -15.64 -0.27
N ARG A 316 1.82 -14.99 -0.79
CA ARG A 316 2.35 -13.73 -0.24
C ARG A 316 1.39 -12.54 -0.39
N LEU A 317 0.65 -12.50 -1.50
CA LEU A 317 -0.22 -11.38 -1.86
C LEU A 317 -1.69 -11.61 -1.51
N ARG A 318 -2.02 -12.72 -0.85
CA ARG A 318 -3.40 -13.14 -0.59
C ARG A 318 -4.28 -12.05 0.02
N PHE A 319 -3.73 -11.15 0.84
CA PHE A 319 -4.45 -10.03 1.45
C PHE A 319 -4.14 -8.67 0.82
N SER A 320 -3.34 -8.63 -0.23
CA SER A 320 -2.94 -7.35 -0.82
C SER A 320 -4.03 -6.79 -1.71
N ILE A 321 -4.39 -5.53 -1.48
CA ILE A 321 -5.21 -4.73 -2.40
C ILE A 321 -4.33 -3.62 -2.98
N SER A 322 -4.27 -3.55 -4.30
CA SER A 322 -3.51 -2.51 -5.00
C SER A 322 -4.09 -1.12 -4.71
N THR A 323 -3.25 -0.21 -4.23
CA THR A 323 -3.64 1.20 -3.99
C THR A 323 -4.04 1.98 -5.25
N LYS A 324 -3.87 1.38 -6.44
CA LYS A 324 -4.27 1.96 -7.72
C LYS A 324 -5.71 1.62 -8.10
N ILE A 325 -6.24 0.51 -7.59
CA ILE A 325 -7.63 0.10 -7.85
C ILE A 325 -8.61 1.24 -7.53
N PRO A 326 -8.58 1.86 -6.33
CA PRO A 326 -9.47 2.97 -6.01
C PRO A 326 -9.42 4.12 -7.01
N GLN A 327 -8.21 4.49 -7.45
CA GLN A 327 -8.03 5.56 -8.41
C GLN A 327 -8.60 5.19 -9.79
N ILE A 328 -8.35 3.96 -10.27
CA ILE A 328 -8.88 3.49 -11.55
C ILE A 328 -10.40 3.50 -11.54
N LEU A 329 -11.01 2.96 -10.48
CA LEU A 329 -12.46 2.93 -10.31
C LEU A 329 -13.06 4.34 -10.25
N ALA A 330 -12.40 5.28 -9.56
CA ALA A 330 -12.85 6.66 -9.39
C ALA A 330 -12.69 7.51 -10.66
N GLU A 331 -11.61 7.31 -11.44
CA GLU A 331 -11.39 8.04 -12.71
C GLU A 331 -12.24 7.48 -13.86
N GLY A 332 -12.69 6.24 -13.76
CA GLY A 332 -13.77 5.68 -14.56
C GLY A 332 -13.46 5.07 -15.91
N PRO A 333 -12.23 4.61 -16.27
CA PRO A 333 -12.11 3.67 -17.39
C PRO A 333 -12.70 2.32 -16.96
N GLY A 334 -13.15 1.52 -17.93
CA GLY A 334 -13.48 0.12 -17.64
C GLY A 334 -12.25 -0.59 -17.09
N LEU A 335 -12.39 -1.35 -16.01
CA LEU A 335 -11.27 -2.09 -15.42
C LEU A 335 -11.30 -3.56 -15.87
N ILE A 336 -10.20 -4.02 -16.44
CA ILE A 336 -9.97 -5.44 -16.76
C ILE A 336 -8.97 -5.96 -15.71
N ALA A 337 -9.36 -6.98 -14.95
CA ALA A 337 -8.51 -7.61 -13.95
C ALA A 337 -8.10 -9.01 -14.37
N TYR A 338 -6.79 -9.26 -14.50
CA TYR A 338 -6.24 -10.54 -14.91
C TYR A 338 -5.28 -11.09 -13.85
N GLY A 339 -5.64 -12.22 -13.25
CA GLY A 339 -4.88 -12.85 -12.18
C GLY A 339 -5.67 -13.96 -11.49
N PRO A 340 -5.02 -14.77 -10.63
CA PRO A 340 -5.65 -15.90 -9.96
C PRO A 340 -6.66 -15.47 -8.90
N GLU A 341 -7.65 -16.30 -8.64
CA GLU A 341 -8.51 -16.20 -7.45
C GLU A 341 -7.72 -16.39 -6.16
N GLY A 342 -8.25 -15.91 -5.03
CA GLY A 342 -7.62 -16.01 -3.71
C GLY A 342 -6.51 -15.00 -3.48
N ILE A 343 -6.48 -13.91 -4.27
CA ILE A 343 -5.74 -12.68 -3.99
C ILE A 343 -6.77 -11.58 -3.74
N ALA A 344 -6.68 -10.89 -2.62
CA ALA A 344 -7.71 -9.94 -2.18
C ALA A 344 -8.06 -8.87 -3.22
N SER A 345 -7.11 -8.40 -4.04
CA SER A 345 -7.41 -7.46 -5.13
C SER A 345 -8.32 -8.06 -6.21
N MET A 346 -8.09 -9.32 -6.58
CA MET A 346 -8.91 -10.03 -7.59
C MET A 346 -10.30 -10.37 -7.03
N ASP A 347 -10.34 -10.92 -5.81
CA ASP A 347 -11.57 -11.30 -5.13
C ASP A 347 -12.45 -10.05 -4.87
N TYR A 348 -11.85 -8.95 -4.39
CA TYR A 348 -12.53 -7.67 -4.18
C TYR A 348 -13.19 -7.14 -5.46
N LEU A 349 -12.46 -7.14 -6.58
CA LEU A 349 -12.98 -6.65 -7.86
C LEU A 349 -14.10 -7.54 -8.41
N LYS A 350 -13.98 -8.86 -8.24
CA LYS A 350 -14.98 -9.84 -8.67
C LYS A 350 -16.26 -9.73 -7.85
N GLU A 351 -16.14 -9.73 -6.52
CA GLU A 351 -17.29 -9.69 -5.59
C GLU A 351 -18.09 -8.40 -5.69
N ASN A 352 -17.42 -7.26 -5.90
CA ASN A 352 -18.09 -5.98 -6.04
C ASN A 352 -18.51 -5.64 -7.48
N GLY A 353 -18.13 -6.47 -8.46
CA GLY A 353 -18.42 -6.22 -9.88
C GLY A 353 -17.72 -4.99 -10.46
N GLY A 354 -16.65 -4.51 -9.82
CA GLY A 354 -15.93 -3.29 -10.20
C GLY A 354 -14.97 -3.48 -11.39
N ALA A 355 -14.81 -4.71 -11.89
CA ALA A 355 -13.96 -5.03 -13.02
C ALA A 355 -14.49 -6.22 -13.80
N PHE A 356 -14.09 -6.31 -15.08
CA PHE A 356 -14.19 -7.55 -15.86
C PHE A 356 -13.04 -8.47 -15.47
N THR A 357 -13.32 -9.55 -14.76
CA THR A 357 -12.29 -10.42 -14.19
C THR A 357 -12.00 -11.63 -15.07
N ILE A 358 -10.71 -11.92 -15.28
CA ILE A 358 -10.19 -13.07 -16.02
C ILE A 358 -9.27 -13.83 -15.06
N THR A 359 -9.70 -15.01 -14.63
CA THR A 359 -8.99 -15.78 -13.59
C THR A 359 -8.34 -17.06 -14.12
N ASP A 360 -8.61 -17.42 -15.37
CA ASP A 360 -7.97 -18.53 -16.07
C ASP A 360 -7.17 -18.00 -17.27
N PRO A 361 -5.86 -18.28 -17.37
CA PRO A 361 -5.05 -17.92 -18.54
C PRO A 361 -5.58 -18.50 -19.86
N ALA A 362 -6.25 -19.64 -19.83
CA ALA A 362 -6.81 -20.27 -21.03
C ALA A 362 -7.96 -19.45 -21.64
N GLU A 363 -8.67 -18.67 -20.83
CA GLU A 363 -9.81 -17.83 -21.26
C GLU A 363 -9.39 -16.42 -21.67
N LEU A 364 -8.09 -16.07 -21.60
CA LEU A 364 -7.62 -14.69 -21.74
C LEU A 364 -8.01 -14.08 -23.10
N GLU A 365 -7.76 -14.78 -24.20
CA GLU A 365 -8.03 -14.28 -25.57
C GLU A 365 -9.54 -14.09 -25.79
N ASP A 366 -10.35 -15.07 -25.45
CA ASP A 366 -11.80 -15.02 -25.65
C ASP A 366 -12.44 -13.92 -24.80
N LYS A 367 -12.08 -13.81 -23.53
CA LYS A 367 -12.61 -12.80 -22.62
C LYS A 367 -12.14 -11.38 -22.95
N LEU A 368 -10.90 -11.23 -23.41
CA LEU A 368 -10.45 -9.93 -23.93
C LEU A 368 -11.24 -9.57 -25.19
N GLY A 369 -11.45 -10.52 -26.11
CA GLY A 369 -12.29 -10.31 -27.29
C GLY A 369 -13.70 -9.86 -26.90
N GLN A 370 -14.32 -10.53 -25.94
CA GLN A 370 -15.66 -10.21 -25.45
C GLN A 370 -15.74 -8.77 -24.92
N ILE A 371 -14.90 -8.40 -23.95
CA ILE A 371 -14.98 -7.08 -23.32
C ILE A 371 -14.62 -5.94 -24.29
N LEU A 372 -13.69 -6.18 -25.21
CA LEU A 372 -13.26 -5.15 -26.15
C LEU A 372 -14.25 -4.94 -27.30
N SER A 373 -15.01 -5.95 -27.71
CA SER A 373 -16.05 -5.83 -28.73
C SER A 373 -17.40 -5.34 -28.19
N ASP A 374 -17.71 -5.57 -26.92
CA ASP A 374 -18.99 -5.24 -26.30
C ASP A 374 -18.96 -3.88 -25.57
N THR A 375 -19.45 -2.83 -26.25
CA THR A 375 -19.53 -1.48 -25.70
C THR A 375 -20.51 -1.38 -24.51
N ALA A 376 -21.62 -2.15 -24.56
CA ALA A 376 -22.61 -2.12 -23.47
C ALA A 376 -22.01 -2.73 -22.18
N LEU A 377 -21.31 -3.86 -22.31
CA LEU A 377 -20.61 -4.48 -21.21
C LEU A 377 -19.54 -3.56 -20.61
N ARG A 378 -18.75 -2.85 -21.44
CA ARG A 378 -17.77 -1.88 -20.94
C ARG A 378 -18.42 -0.74 -20.15
N ARG A 379 -19.54 -0.19 -20.65
CA ARG A 379 -20.31 0.85 -19.93
C ARG A 379 -20.84 0.35 -18.60
N GLU A 380 -21.34 -0.88 -18.56
CA GLU A 380 -21.83 -1.51 -17.32
C GLU A 380 -20.70 -1.64 -16.28
N ILE A 381 -19.56 -2.22 -16.67
CA ILE A 381 -18.39 -2.39 -15.78
C ILE A 381 -17.89 -1.03 -15.26
N ARG A 382 -17.81 -0.04 -16.14
CA ARG A 382 -17.44 1.34 -15.79
C ARG A 382 -18.38 1.93 -14.75
N GLY A 383 -19.69 1.84 -14.97
CA GLY A 383 -20.71 2.32 -14.04
C GLY A 383 -20.65 1.64 -12.68
N ARG A 384 -20.50 0.30 -12.66
CA ARG A 384 -20.31 -0.47 -11.43
C ARG A 384 -19.03 -0.09 -10.70
N GLY A 385 -17.91 0.05 -11.42
CA GLY A 385 -16.65 0.48 -10.84
C GLY A 385 -16.75 1.81 -10.09
N ARG A 386 -17.45 2.78 -10.66
CA ARG A 386 -17.71 4.08 -10.00
C ARG A 386 -18.56 3.93 -8.74
N LEU A 387 -19.62 3.13 -8.78
CA LEU A 387 -20.43 2.87 -7.58
C LEU A 387 -19.59 2.24 -6.46
N VAL A 388 -18.70 1.30 -6.80
CA VAL A 388 -17.75 0.69 -5.85
C VAL A 388 -16.82 1.75 -5.27
N ALA A 389 -16.27 2.66 -6.10
CA ALA A 389 -15.45 3.76 -5.62
C ALA A 389 -16.23 4.67 -4.65
N GLU A 390 -17.46 5.00 -4.97
CA GLU A 390 -18.33 5.82 -4.12
C GLU A 390 -18.70 5.14 -2.81
N GLN A 391 -18.91 3.84 -2.79
CA GLN A 391 -19.29 3.09 -1.60
C GLN A 391 -18.12 2.82 -0.66
N ASN A 392 -16.98 2.36 -1.22
CA ASN A 392 -15.88 1.80 -0.45
C ASN A 392 -14.67 2.73 -0.29
N HIS A 393 -14.51 3.71 -1.20
CA HIS A 393 -13.29 4.52 -1.27
C HIS A 393 -13.50 6.00 -0.97
N ARG A 394 -14.60 6.34 -0.29
CA ARG A 394 -14.83 7.74 0.12
C ARG A 394 -13.81 8.20 1.16
N PRO A 395 -13.33 9.44 1.07
CA PRO A 395 -12.58 10.09 2.15
C PRO A 395 -13.37 10.10 3.49
N GLY A 396 -12.67 10.31 4.60
CA GLY A 396 -13.28 10.46 5.92
C GLY A 396 -13.61 9.16 6.66
N ALA A 397 -13.40 7.98 6.05
CA ALA A 397 -13.70 6.71 6.73
C ALA A 397 -12.87 6.52 8.01
N LEU A 398 -11.57 6.85 7.97
CA LEU A 398 -10.70 6.75 9.15
C LEU A 398 -11.17 7.67 10.28
N ARG A 399 -11.49 8.93 9.97
CA ARG A 399 -11.98 9.89 10.99
C ARG A 399 -13.23 9.34 11.69
N ARG A 400 -14.23 8.91 10.94
CA ARG A 400 -15.46 8.32 11.50
C ARG A 400 -15.17 7.11 12.38
N TYR A 401 -14.32 6.19 11.92
CA TYR A 401 -13.98 5.01 12.70
C TYR A 401 -13.25 5.33 14.01
N LEU A 402 -12.39 6.35 14.01
CA LEU A 402 -11.72 6.80 15.22
C LEU A 402 -12.68 7.51 16.17
N GLU A 403 -13.60 8.34 15.67
CA GLU A 403 -14.63 9.02 16.47
C GLU A 403 -15.62 8.02 17.12
N GLU A 404 -15.95 6.93 16.45
CA GLU A 404 -16.78 5.85 17.01
C GLU A 404 -16.06 5.02 18.09
N LEU A 405 -14.74 5.07 18.14
CA LEU A 405 -13.92 4.31 19.09
C LEU A 405 -13.62 5.07 20.38
N LEU A 406 -13.63 6.39 20.34
CA LEU A 406 -13.33 7.26 21.49
C LEU A 406 -14.56 7.57 22.30
#